data_b0c74a1db179ec2e59443e4f002db1df
#
_entry.id   b0c74a1db179ec2e59443e4f002db1df
#
_cell.length_a   1.000
_cell.length_b   1.000
_cell.length_c   1.000
_cell.angle_alpha   90.00
_cell.angle_beta   90.00
_cell.angle_gamma   90.00
#
_symmetry.space_group_name_H-M   'P 1'
#
loop_
_entity.id
_entity.type
_entity.pdbx_description
1 polymer ?
#
loop_
_entity_poly.entity_id
_entity_poly.type
_entity_poly.pdbx_seq_one_letter_code
_entity_poly.pdbx_strand_id
1 'polypeptide(L)'
;MTTKSPPIGVVVVAFNSAGVILGCVESLLAQEGGAPAVIVVDNASTDDTVAVLRDWASRKGTEVREFAAADRPSRDAAGAVTLVHSGANRGFAGGVNVGLALLAAMPETAHFWVLNPDAYADPGACRAILRQAAKTPGYALMGGRVCYAEPPHRVQIDGGLVSLWTGVSGNVNLGRPAAEASLPKGEDLDFITGASMVASRGFYEAVGPMREDYFLYYEEADWALRRGAMPLVVAEGLVVYHHAGTSIGSPTLERLASPFSFWFKYHSRMLFVRRFNPIGLPVATAYATVKALQLLLKGAVPQAGALIRAVWGLGPPKSVRERLSPEAQRIAFGRAHR
;
A
#
# COMPACT_ATOMS: atom_id res chain seq x y z
N MET A 1 10.38 31.30 13.23
CA MET A 1 9.88 31.14 11.85
C MET A 1 9.06 29.86 11.85
N THR A 2 7.74 29.92 11.72
CA THR A 2 6.90 28.73 11.55
C THR A 2 7.23 28.12 10.18
N THR A 3 7.93 27.01 10.16
CA THR A 3 8.20 26.28 8.92
C THR A 3 6.85 25.79 8.37
N LYS A 4 6.49 26.30 7.21
CA LYS A 4 5.26 25.90 6.51
C LYS A 4 5.35 24.42 6.17
N SER A 5 4.34 23.62 6.52
CA SER A 5 4.32 22.20 6.19
C SER A 5 4.41 22.01 4.67
N PRO A 6 5.15 21.01 4.15
CA PRO A 6 5.27 20.79 2.72
C PRO A 6 3.91 20.37 2.12
N PRO A 7 3.64 20.69 0.83
CA PRO A 7 2.37 20.36 0.17
C PRO A 7 2.17 18.85 -0.01
N ILE A 8 3.25 18.07 0.03
CA ILE A 8 3.21 16.60 -0.05
C ILE A 8 3.61 16.04 1.31
N GLY A 9 2.79 15.14 1.83
CA GLY A 9 3.14 14.27 2.96
C GLY A 9 3.16 12.82 2.51
N VAL A 10 4.14 12.06 2.99
CA VAL A 10 4.33 10.64 2.64
C VAL A 10 4.09 9.78 3.87
N VAL A 11 3.30 8.72 3.70
CA VAL A 11 3.09 7.67 4.70
C VAL A 11 3.81 6.41 4.23
N VAL A 12 4.74 5.93 5.03
CA VAL A 12 5.44 4.65 4.83
C VAL A 12 5.07 3.71 5.97
N VAL A 13 4.38 2.60 5.66
CA VAL A 13 4.02 1.60 6.68
C VAL A 13 5.11 0.53 6.73
N ALA A 14 5.90 0.52 7.79
CA ALA A 14 6.98 -0.43 8.00
C ALA A 14 6.51 -1.61 8.88
N PHE A 15 6.80 -2.82 8.43
CA PHE A 15 6.66 -4.05 9.22
C PHE A 15 7.76 -5.02 8.83
N ASN A 16 8.72 -5.25 9.72
CA ASN A 16 9.91 -6.07 9.48
C ASN A 16 10.64 -5.66 8.19
N SER A 17 11.04 -4.39 8.14
CA SER A 17 11.57 -3.73 6.95
C SER A 17 13.03 -3.25 7.12
N ALA A 18 13.77 -3.78 8.11
CA ALA A 18 15.13 -3.32 8.45
C ALA A 18 16.08 -3.27 7.25
N GLY A 19 15.97 -4.24 6.33
CA GLY A 19 16.86 -4.32 5.16
C GLY A 19 16.54 -3.36 4.02
N VAL A 20 15.40 -2.66 4.04
CA VAL A 20 14.90 -1.89 2.89
C VAL A 20 14.48 -0.46 3.23
N ILE A 21 14.08 -0.19 4.48
CA ILE A 21 13.46 1.07 4.89
C ILE A 21 14.35 2.30 4.64
N LEU A 22 15.66 2.18 4.77
CA LEU A 22 16.58 3.31 4.57
C LEU A 22 16.59 3.81 3.13
N GLY A 23 16.59 2.89 2.15
CA GLY A 23 16.52 3.27 0.73
C GLY A 23 15.25 4.06 0.42
N CYS A 24 14.12 3.66 1.01
CA CYS A 24 12.85 4.38 0.91
C CYS A 24 12.97 5.80 1.49
N VAL A 25 13.35 5.93 2.76
CA VAL A 25 13.44 7.22 3.46
C VAL A 25 14.46 8.17 2.79
N GLU A 26 15.64 7.67 2.45
CA GLU A 26 16.68 8.49 1.78
C GLU A 26 16.21 9.00 0.42
N SER A 27 15.50 8.18 -0.37
CA SER A 27 14.93 8.61 -1.66
C SER A 27 13.91 9.73 -1.53
N LEU A 28 13.12 9.72 -0.44
CA LEU A 28 12.14 10.76 -0.15
C LEU A 28 12.79 12.06 0.32
N LEU A 29 13.83 11.98 1.12
CA LEU A 29 14.57 13.17 1.57
C LEU A 29 15.44 13.81 0.47
N ALA A 30 15.80 13.03 -0.55
CA ALA A 30 16.55 13.49 -1.72
C ALA A 30 15.69 14.05 -2.86
N GLN A 31 14.39 14.27 -2.65
CA GLN A 31 13.49 14.76 -3.71
C GLN A 31 13.86 16.16 -4.19
N GLU A 32 13.90 16.33 -5.51
CA GLU A 32 14.13 17.62 -6.15
C GLU A 32 12.93 18.57 -5.92
N GLY A 33 13.24 19.82 -5.56
CA GLY A 33 12.22 20.84 -5.29
C GLY A 33 11.71 20.87 -3.84
N GLY A 34 12.29 20.08 -2.96
CA GLY A 34 12.03 20.05 -1.52
C GLY A 34 11.50 18.69 -1.05
N ALA A 35 12.00 18.27 0.11
CA ALA A 35 11.58 17.04 0.73
C ALA A 35 10.12 17.10 1.21
N PRO A 36 9.34 16.03 1.04
CA PRO A 36 8.00 15.93 1.62
C PRO A 36 8.07 15.77 3.15
N ALA A 37 6.93 15.92 3.85
CA ALA A 37 6.82 15.45 5.22
C ALA A 37 6.79 13.92 5.21
N VAL A 38 7.75 13.25 5.84
CA VAL A 38 7.84 11.79 5.86
C VAL A 38 7.35 11.26 7.20
N ILE A 39 6.29 10.43 7.15
CA ILE A 39 5.75 9.72 8.31
C ILE A 39 6.00 8.23 8.10
N VAL A 40 6.86 7.65 8.91
CA VAL A 40 7.07 6.20 8.99
C VAL A 40 6.21 5.66 10.11
N VAL A 41 5.26 4.80 9.77
CA VAL A 41 4.43 4.08 10.76
C VAL A 41 5.04 2.71 10.97
N ASP A 42 5.70 2.52 12.12
CA ASP A 42 6.12 1.18 12.55
C ASP A 42 4.90 0.38 12.99
N ASN A 43 4.55 -0.60 12.18
CA ASN A 43 3.37 -1.44 12.37
C ASN A 43 3.65 -2.64 13.30
N ALA A 44 4.36 -2.37 14.41
CA ALA A 44 4.84 -3.33 15.41
C ALA A 44 5.86 -4.34 14.81
N SER A 45 6.93 -3.83 14.21
CA SER A 45 8.06 -4.63 13.75
C SER A 45 8.72 -5.38 14.90
N THR A 46 9.19 -6.59 14.62
CA THR A 46 9.91 -7.48 15.56
C THR A 46 11.38 -7.67 15.18
N ASP A 47 11.77 -7.09 14.05
CA ASP A 47 13.17 -7.00 13.60
C ASP A 47 13.78 -5.64 14.00
N ASP A 48 14.97 -5.34 13.48
CA ASP A 48 15.72 -4.12 13.79
C ASP A 48 15.23 -2.87 13.03
N THR A 49 14.02 -2.87 12.43
CA THR A 49 13.50 -1.74 11.62
C THR A 49 13.63 -0.40 12.34
N VAL A 50 13.18 -0.31 13.59
CA VAL A 50 13.23 0.93 14.38
C VAL A 50 14.66 1.29 14.77
N ALA A 51 15.47 0.31 15.15
CA ALA A 51 16.88 0.53 15.52
C ALA A 51 17.68 1.07 14.33
N VAL A 52 17.51 0.49 13.15
CA VAL A 52 18.18 0.93 11.91
C VAL A 52 17.82 2.38 11.56
N LEU A 53 16.55 2.78 11.72
CA LEU A 53 16.13 4.18 11.49
C LEU A 53 16.77 5.15 12.50
N ARG A 54 16.80 4.80 13.78
CA ARG A 54 17.42 5.63 14.83
C ARG A 54 18.92 5.79 14.62
N ASP A 55 19.62 4.69 14.34
CA ASP A 55 21.06 4.70 14.08
C ASP A 55 21.41 5.52 12.83
N TRP A 56 20.62 5.37 11.76
CA TRP A 56 20.75 6.16 10.56
C TRP A 56 20.56 7.65 10.84
N ALA A 57 19.52 8.02 11.57
CA ALA A 57 19.22 9.42 11.92
C ALA A 57 20.37 10.05 12.72
N SER A 58 20.88 9.33 13.71
CA SER A 58 22.04 9.78 14.51
C SER A 58 23.26 10.02 13.65
N ARG A 59 23.59 9.09 12.74
CA ARG A 59 24.77 9.23 11.85
C ARG A 59 24.64 10.36 10.83
N LYS A 60 23.43 10.63 10.34
CA LYS A 60 23.16 11.69 9.36
C LYS A 60 22.90 13.05 9.99
N GLY A 61 22.74 13.13 11.30
CA GLY A 61 22.28 14.35 11.97
C GLY A 61 20.86 14.76 11.56
N THR A 62 20.03 13.77 11.16
CA THR A 62 18.63 13.99 10.74
C THR A 62 17.74 13.94 11.96
N GLU A 63 16.86 14.95 12.13
CA GLU A 63 15.87 14.93 13.20
C GLU A 63 14.79 13.87 12.91
N VAL A 64 14.67 12.89 13.82
CA VAL A 64 13.55 11.95 13.84
C VAL A 64 12.71 12.23 15.08
N ARG A 65 11.46 12.60 14.89
CA ARG A 65 10.48 12.73 15.96
C ARG A 65 9.72 11.44 16.12
N GLU A 66 9.61 10.96 17.36
CA GLU A 66 9.05 9.65 17.65
C GLU A 66 7.84 9.77 18.59
N PHE A 67 6.73 9.10 18.24
CA PHE A 67 5.47 9.14 18.96
C PHE A 67 4.80 7.77 19.01
N ALA A 68 3.99 7.52 20.03
CA ALA A 68 3.00 6.47 19.96
C ALA A 68 1.75 6.97 19.19
N ALA A 69 1.09 6.10 18.44
CA ALA A 69 -0.09 6.47 17.65
C ALA A 69 -1.25 7.05 18.50
N ALA A 70 -1.27 6.73 19.80
CA ALA A 70 -2.24 7.25 20.75
C ALA A 70 -1.98 8.73 21.12
N ASP A 71 -0.75 9.21 21.01
CA ASP A 71 -0.33 10.52 21.56
C ASP A 71 -0.69 11.71 20.65
N ARG A 72 -1.24 11.45 19.45
CA ARG A 72 -1.61 12.45 18.44
C ARG A 72 -0.66 13.65 18.43
N PRO A 73 0.43 13.61 17.65
CA PRO A 73 1.42 14.70 17.65
C PRO A 73 0.74 16.05 17.37
N SER A 74 1.17 17.07 18.08
CA SER A 74 0.77 18.46 17.83
C SER A 74 1.16 18.90 16.42
N ARG A 75 0.56 19.99 15.91
CA ARG A 75 0.78 20.56 14.57
C ARG A 75 2.26 20.80 14.21
N ASP A 76 3.16 20.77 15.19
CA ASP A 76 4.60 21.03 15.04
C ASP A 76 5.43 19.79 14.67
N ALA A 77 4.80 18.70 14.21
CA ALA A 77 5.47 17.47 13.78
C ALA A 77 6.26 17.61 12.45
N ALA A 78 6.69 18.83 12.10
CA ALA A 78 7.51 19.13 10.93
C ALA A 78 9.01 18.88 11.20
N GLY A 79 9.37 17.65 11.60
CA GLY A 79 10.73 17.14 11.50
C GLY A 79 10.98 16.55 10.11
N ALA A 80 12.24 16.31 9.75
CA ALA A 80 12.56 15.67 8.47
C ALA A 80 11.87 14.28 8.35
N VAL A 81 11.78 13.53 9.46
CA VAL A 81 11.08 12.23 9.54
C VAL A 81 10.32 12.14 10.86
N THR A 82 9.08 11.67 10.79
CA THR A 82 8.27 11.33 11.96
C THR A 82 8.11 9.81 12.03
N LEU A 83 8.54 9.19 13.13
CA LEU A 83 8.35 7.77 13.41
C LEU A 83 7.17 7.59 14.37
N VAL A 84 6.18 6.79 13.96
CA VAL A 84 4.96 6.56 14.74
C VAL A 84 4.81 5.08 15.04
N HIS A 85 4.72 4.71 16.30
CA HIS A 85 4.47 3.34 16.74
C HIS A 85 2.98 3.05 16.76
N SER A 86 2.51 2.14 15.93
CA SER A 86 1.08 1.74 15.88
C SER A 86 0.63 0.91 17.09
N GLY A 87 1.58 0.35 17.85
CA GLY A 87 1.35 -0.52 19.02
C GLY A 87 0.95 -1.96 18.67
N ALA A 88 0.44 -2.21 17.47
CA ALA A 88 0.10 -3.55 16.98
C ALA A 88 0.17 -3.58 15.44
N ASN A 89 0.38 -4.76 14.84
CA ASN A 89 0.23 -4.89 13.39
C ASN A 89 -1.26 -4.80 13.01
N ARG A 90 -1.64 -3.65 12.44
CA ARG A 90 -3.00 -3.31 12.03
C ARG A 90 -3.32 -3.70 10.58
N GLY A 91 -2.40 -4.42 9.92
CA GLY A 91 -2.44 -4.61 8.48
C GLY A 91 -2.04 -3.34 7.71
N PHE A 92 -2.15 -3.39 6.38
CA PHE A 92 -1.74 -2.25 5.55
C PHE A 92 -2.66 -1.04 5.75
N ALA A 93 -3.97 -1.21 5.57
CA ALA A 93 -4.94 -0.12 5.72
C ALA A 93 -4.86 0.57 7.10
N GLY A 94 -4.77 -0.22 8.18
CA GLY A 94 -4.71 0.34 9.53
C GLY A 94 -3.42 1.12 9.78
N GLY A 95 -2.28 0.65 9.27
CA GLY A 95 -1.01 1.39 9.32
C GLY A 95 -1.07 2.68 8.50
N VAL A 96 -1.58 2.61 7.27
CA VAL A 96 -1.78 3.79 6.40
C VAL A 96 -2.69 4.82 7.06
N ASN A 97 -3.80 4.41 7.65
CA ASN A 97 -4.75 5.32 8.29
C ASN A 97 -4.14 6.09 9.48
N VAL A 98 -3.23 5.47 10.23
CA VAL A 98 -2.47 6.18 11.28
C VAL A 98 -1.70 7.36 10.68
N GLY A 99 -0.94 7.13 9.61
CA GLY A 99 -0.17 8.18 8.93
C GLY A 99 -1.05 9.23 8.26
N LEU A 100 -2.14 8.81 7.57
CA LEU A 100 -3.07 9.72 6.91
C LEU A 100 -3.76 10.66 7.90
N ALA A 101 -4.13 10.18 9.09
CA ALA A 101 -4.72 11.03 10.12
C ALA A 101 -3.77 12.14 10.59
N LEU A 102 -2.47 11.85 10.66
CA LEU A 102 -1.44 12.85 10.98
C LEU A 102 -1.27 13.87 9.85
N LEU A 103 -1.18 13.41 8.58
CA LEU A 103 -1.11 14.31 7.43
C LEU A 103 -2.35 15.20 7.31
N ALA A 104 -3.52 14.67 7.61
CA ALA A 104 -4.77 15.43 7.60
C ALA A 104 -4.78 16.55 8.66
N ALA A 105 -4.06 16.37 9.78
CA ALA A 105 -3.88 17.39 10.80
C ALA A 105 -2.91 18.52 10.40
N MET A 106 -2.16 18.36 9.28
CA MET A 106 -1.26 19.38 8.72
C MET A 106 -1.97 20.19 7.63
N PRO A 107 -2.45 21.42 7.89
CA PRO A 107 -3.35 22.14 6.97
C PRO A 107 -2.77 22.40 5.57
N GLU A 108 -1.46 22.58 5.50
CA GLU A 108 -0.75 22.92 4.24
C GLU A 108 -0.48 21.69 3.35
N THR A 109 -0.61 20.47 3.89
CA THR A 109 -0.38 19.23 3.14
C THR A 109 -1.62 18.89 2.33
N ALA A 110 -1.52 19.02 1.01
CA ALA A 110 -2.63 18.82 0.06
C ALA A 110 -2.63 17.42 -0.59
N HIS A 111 -1.49 16.75 -0.61
CA HIS A 111 -1.27 15.48 -1.30
C HIS A 111 -0.70 14.45 -0.32
N PHE A 112 -1.41 13.36 -0.13
CA PHE A 112 -1.08 12.27 0.81
C PHE A 112 -0.54 11.09 0.02
N TRP A 113 0.78 10.93 -0.01
CA TRP A 113 1.43 9.87 -0.75
C TRP A 113 1.68 8.65 0.14
N VAL A 114 1.06 7.53 -0.17
CA VAL A 114 1.33 6.23 0.43
C VAL A 114 2.42 5.56 -0.40
N LEU A 115 3.52 5.16 0.25
CA LEU A 115 4.65 4.49 -0.38
C LEU A 115 5.06 3.26 0.45
N ASN A 116 5.33 2.14 -0.21
CA ASN A 116 5.80 0.94 0.47
C ASN A 116 7.22 1.12 1.04
N PRO A 117 7.57 0.47 2.16
CA PRO A 117 8.88 0.58 2.80
C PRO A 117 10.02 -0.04 1.98
N ASP A 118 9.69 -0.94 1.04
CA ASP A 118 10.62 -1.60 0.10
C ASP A 118 10.58 -0.97 -1.30
N ALA A 119 10.17 0.29 -1.37
CA ALA A 119 10.18 1.09 -2.59
C ALA A 119 11.05 2.33 -2.43
N TYR A 120 11.64 2.79 -3.53
CA TYR A 120 12.34 4.07 -3.58
C TYR A 120 11.86 4.88 -4.78
N ALA A 121 11.77 6.20 -4.59
CA ALA A 121 11.23 7.12 -5.57
C ALA A 121 12.34 7.75 -6.44
N ASP A 122 12.03 7.95 -7.71
CA ASP A 122 12.86 8.78 -8.59
C ASP A 122 12.97 10.21 -8.01
N PRO A 123 14.13 10.88 -8.13
CA PRO A 123 14.32 12.23 -7.59
C PRO A 123 13.30 13.27 -8.07
N GLY A 124 12.71 13.10 -9.24
CA GLY A 124 11.67 13.98 -9.79
C GLY A 124 10.23 13.68 -9.37
N ALA A 125 9.99 12.68 -8.53
CA ALA A 125 8.65 12.19 -8.21
C ALA A 125 7.75 13.27 -7.57
N CYS A 126 8.23 13.99 -6.58
CA CYS A 126 7.46 15.07 -5.93
C CYS A 126 7.08 16.17 -6.93
N ARG A 127 7.99 16.54 -7.83
CA ARG A 127 7.71 17.53 -8.90
C ARG A 127 6.65 17.01 -9.87
N ALA A 128 6.68 15.72 -10.21
CA ALA A 128 5.68 15.09 -11.08
C ALA A 128 4.28 15.11 -10.42
N ILE A 129 4.20 14.81 -9.12
CA ILE A 129 2.95 14.89 -8.34
C ILE A 129 2.36 16.30 -8.40
N LEU A 130 3.16 17.31 -8.06
CA LEU A 130 2.67 18.71 -8.05
C LEU A 130 2.25 19.19 -9.44
N ARG A 131 3.01 18.84 -10.48
CA ARG A 131 2.68 19.17 -11.87
C ARG A 131 1.36 18.53 -12.31
N GLN A 132 1.14 17.25 -11.96
CA GLN A 132 -0.10 16.56 -12.33
C GLN A 132 -1.30 17.08 -11.52
N ALA A 133 -1.11 17.36 -10.24
CA ALA A 133 -2.16 17.95 -9.40
C ALA A 133 -2.64 19.31 -9.91
N ALA A 134 -1.72 20.14 -10.41
CA ALA A 134 -2.07 21.42 -11.02
C ALA A 134 -2.86 21.25 -12.34
N LYS A 135 -2.58 20.20 -13.14
CA LYS A 135 -3.30 19.89 -14.38
C LYS A 135 -4.71 19.33 -14.14
N THR A 136 -4.91 18.62 -13.04
CA THR A 136 -6.20 17.96 -12.73
C THR A 136 -6.60 18.26 -11.28
N PRO A 137 -7.03 19.50 -11.00
CA PRO A 137 -7.56 19.82 -9.67
C PRO A 137 -8.74 18.91 -9.32
N GLY A 138 -8.83 18.49 -8.04
CA GLY A 138 -9.94 17.64 -7.58
C GLY A 138 -9.83 16.17 -7.97
N TYR A 139 -8.63 15.68 -8.36
CA TYR A 139 -8.40 14.25 -8.52
C TYR A 139 -8.65 13.49 -7.21
N ALA A 140 -9.07 12.23 -7.32
CA ALA A 140 -9.19 11.36 -6.16
C ALA A 140 -7.82 10.77 -5.79
N LEU A 141 -7.34 9.87 -6.63
CA LEU A 141 -6.08 9.17 -6.48
C LEU A 141 -5.20 9.36 -7.71
N MET A 142 -3.90 9.48 -7.47
CA MET A 142 -2.89 9.63 -8.50
C MET A 142 -1.90 8.47 -8.39
N GLY A 143 -1.64 7.82 -9.50
CA GLY A 143 -0.57 6.85 -9.68
C GLY A 143 0.54 7.37 -10.58
N GLY A 144 1.55 6.56 -10.72
CA GLY A 144 2.63 6.70 -11.67
C GLY A 144 3.10 5.32 -12.10
N ARG A 145 4.30 5.23 -12.63
CA ARG A 145 4.93 3.95 -12.98
C ARG A 145 5.60 3.33 -11.77
N VAL A 146 5.24 2.10 -11.44
CA VAL A 146 6.00 1.29 -10.49
C VAL A 146 6.75 0.21 -11.27
N CYS A 147 8.07 0.20 -11.15
CA CYS A 147 8.96 -0.79 -11.75
C CYS A 147 9.47 -1.76 -10.69
N TYR A 148 9.86 -2.96 -11.12
CA TYR A 148 10.71 -3.81 -10.28
C TYR A 148 12.05 -3.11 -10.04
N ALA A 149 12.54 -3.16 -8.80
CA ALA A 149 13.79 -2.50 -8.40
C ALA A 149 15.02 -3.13 -9.06
N GLU A 150 14.98 -4.43 -9.31
CA GLU A 150 16.06 -5.16 -9.97
C GLU A 150 16.07 -4.87 -11.49
N PRO A 151 17.26 -4.67 -12.08
CA PRO A 151 17.40 -4.53 -13.53
C PRO A 151 16.82 -5.75 -14.27
N PRO A 152 16.22 -5.55 -15.44
CA PRO A 152 16.18 -4.35 -16.29
C PRO A 152 15.00 -3.38 -15.96
N HIS A 153 14.55 -3.29 -14.71
CA HIS A 153 13.48 -2.38 -14.27
C HIS A 153 12.18 -2.50 -15.08
N ARG A 154 11.69 -3.73 -15.25
CA ARG A 154 10.41 -3.97 -15.91
C ARG A 154 9.26 -3.35 -15.13
N VAL A 155 8.21 -2.93 -15.85
CA VAL A 155 7.00 -2.42 -15.21
C VAL A 155 6.39 -3.51 -14.32
N GLN A 156 6.14 -3.16 -13.06
CA GLN A 156 5.35 -3.97 -12.14
C GLN A 156 3.87 -3.62 -12.26
N ILE A 157 3.56 -2.32 -12.30
CA ILE A 157 2.20 -1.82 -12.43
C ILE A 157 2.20 -0.33 -12.79
N ASP A 158 1.41 0.05 -13.78
CA ASP A 158 1.12 1.44 -14.14
C ASP A 158 -0.31 1.86 -13.69
N GLY A 159 -1.04 0.95 -13.06
CA GLY A 159 -2.40 1.06 -12.58
C GLY A 159 -3.10 -0.29 -12.61
N GLY A 160 -4.23 -0.40 -11.96
CA GLY A 160 -4.93 -1.66 -11.78
C GLY A 160 -6.33 -1.68 -12.37
N LEU A 161 -6.72 -2.89 -12.81
CA LEU A 161 -8.08 -3.24 -13.21
C LEU A 161 -8.63 -4.28 -12.25
N VAL A 162 -9.92 -4.25 -11.96
CA VAL A 162 -10.58 -5.24 -11.09
C VAL A 162 -11.97 -5.61 -11.60
N SER A 163 -12.21 -6.90 -11.75
CA SER A 163 -13.54 -7.42 -12.11
C SER A 163 -14.45 -7.46 -10.88
N LEU A 164 -15.57 -6.77 -10.90
CA LEU A 164 -16.57 -6.84 -9.82
C LEU A 164 -17.25 -8.23 -9.74
N TRP A 165 -17.22 -9.02 -10.81
CA TRP A 165 -17.84 -10.36 -10.84
C TRP A 165 -16.97 -11.42 -10.18
N THR A 166 -15.65 -11.34 -10.37
CA THR A 166 -14.70 -12.36 -9.90
C THR A 166 -13.77 -11.85 -8.81
N GLY A 167 -13.69 -10.54 -8.65
CA GLY A 167 -12.67 -9.88 -7.86
C GLY A 167 -11.24 -10.02 -8.43
N VAL A 168 -11.08 -10.58 -9.64
CA VAL A 168 -9.75 -10.70 -10.24
C VAL A 168 -9.19 -9.33 -10.55
N SER A 169 -8.01 -9.04 -10.03
CA SER A 169 -7.26 -7.84 -10.35
C SER A 169 -6.14 -8.12 -11.34
N GLY A 170 -5.86 -7.16 -12.20
CA GLY A 170 -4.77 -7.19 -13.16
C GLY A 170 -3.94 -5.91 -13.09
N ASN A 171 -2.64 -6.04 -13.35
CA ASN A 171 -1.70 -4.93 -13.38
C ASN A 171 -1.46 -4.50 -14.83
N VAL A 172 -1.75 -3.25 -15.15
CA VAL A 172 -1.51 -2.69 -16.48
C VAL A 172 0.00 -2.65 -16.74
N ASN A 173 0.41 -3.06 -17.94
CA ASN A 173 1.79 -3.13 -18.41
C ASN A 173 2.73 -4.11 -17.66
N LEU A 174 2.21 -5.00 -16.81
CA LEU A 174 3.02 -5.95 -16.04
C LEU A 174 4.07 -6.66 -16.91
N GLY A 175 5.33 -6.60 -16.50
CA GLY A 175 6.47 -7.29 -17.12
C GLY A 175 6.99 -6.64 -18.41
N ARG A 176 6.35 -5.59 -18.93
CA ARG A 176 6.85 -4.88 -20.12
C ARG A 176 8.11 -4.07 -19.80
N PRO A 177 9.02 -3.88 -20.77
CA PRO A 177 10.11 -2.92 -20.61
C PRO A 177 9.56 -1.51 -20.37
N ALA A 178 10.09 -0.81 -19.36
CA ALA A 178 9.58 0.51 -18.98
C ALA A 178 9.69 1.55 -20.12
N ALA A 179 10.75 1.45 -20.93
CA ALA A 179 10.97 2.36 -22.07
C ALA A 179 9.97 2.17 -23.23
N GLU A 180 9.32 0.99 -23.33
CA GLU A 180 8.40 0.65 -24.42
C GLU A 180 6.93 0.75 -24.04
N ALA A 181 6.62 0.80 -22.72
CA ALA A 181 5.28 0.79 -22.22
C ALA A 181 4.74 2.24 -22.11
N SER A 182 3.69 2.55 -22.83
CA SER A 182 2.96 3.81 -22.65
C SER A 182 2.16 3.79 -21.34
N LEU A 183 2.12 4.91 -20.63
CA LEU A 183 1.28 5.07 -19.45
C LEU A 183 -0.21 5.02 -19.83
N PRO A 184 -1.05 4.34 -19.05
CA PRO A 184 -2.49 4.36 -19.24
C PRO A 184 -3.07 5.74 -18.87
N LYS A 185 -4.27 6.04 -19.35
CA LYS A 185 -5.05 7.14 -18.83
C LYS A 185 -5.72 6.76 -17.53
N GLY A 186 -5.96 7.72 -16.64
CA GLY A 186 -6.63 7.44 -15.37
C GLY A 186 -8.06 6.91 -15.52
N GLU A 187 -8.76 7.33 -16.59
CA GLU A 187 -10.12 6.85 -16.93
C GLU A 187 -10.19 5.36 -17.31
N ASP A 188 -9.07 4.79 -17.76
CA ASP A 188 -8.95 3.38 -18.12
C ASP A 188 -8.61 2.48 -16.90
N LEU A 189 -8.54 3.03 -15.69
CA LEU A 189 -8.14 2.35 -14.48
C LEU A 189 -9.28 2.25 -13.46
N ASP A 190 -9.30 1.14 -12.72
CA ASP A 190 -10.21 0.95 -11.59
C ASP A 190 -9.56 1.39 -10.27
N PHE A 191 -8.24 1.20 -10.11
CA PHE A 191 -7.52 1.57 -8.89
C PHE A 191 -6.05 1.93 -9.14
N ILE A 192 -5.44 2.57 -8.14
CA ILE A 192 -4.00 2.84 -8.05
C ILE A 192 -3.39 1.90 -7.02
N THR A 193 -2.20 1.37 -7.30
CA THR A 193 -1.52 0.40 -6.41
C THR A 193 -1.10 1.02 -5.08
N GLY A 194 -1.30 0.28 -3.98
CA GLY A 194 -0.82 0.67 -2.66
C GLY A 194 0.70 0.76 -2.53
N ALA A 195 1.47 0.23 -3.49
CA ALA A 195 2.92 0.37 -3.50
C ALA A 195 3.37 1.83 -3.71
N SER A 196 2.60 2.63 -4.47
CA SER A 196 2.78 4.07 -4.65
C SER A 196 1.45 4.71 -5.08
N MET A 197 0.80 5.41 -4.17
CA MET A 197 -0.52 6.00 -4.39
C MET A 197 -0.61 7.36 -3.71
N VAL A 198 -1.00 8.40 -4.44
CA VAL A 198 -1.19 9.75 -3.90
C VAL A 198 -2.68 10.06 -3.84
N ALA A 199 -3.21 10.26 -2.63
CA ALA A 199 -4.57 10.74 -2.42
C ALA A 199 -4.59 12.26 -2.33
N SER A 200 -5.57 12.93 -2.94
CA SER A 200 -5.79 14.33 -2.66
C SER A 200 -6.44 14.52 -1.28
N ARG A 201 -6.16 15.66 -0.63
CA ARG A 201 -6.85 16.02 0.61
C ARG A 201 -8.37 16.00 0.43
N GLY A 202 -8.88 16.61 -0.66
CA GLY A 202 -10.31 16.65 -0.92
C GLY A 202 -10.94 15.27 -1.05
N PHE A 203 -10.25 14.31 -1.67
CA PHE A 203 -10.71 12.92 -1.70
C PHE A 203 -10.74 12.30 -0.29
N TYR A 204 -9.66 12.45 0.48
CA TYR A 204 -9.60 11.92 1.83
C TYR A 204 -10.70 12.49 2.74
N GLU A 205 -10.96 13.79 2.66
CA GLU A 205 -12.01 14.45 3.43
C GLU A 205 -13.41 14.01 3.02
N ALA A 206 -13.65 13.78 1.72
CA ALA A 206 -14.95 13.37 1.20
C ALA A 206 -15.25 11.87 1.44
N VAL A 207 -14.25 11.00 1.32
CA VAL A 207 -14.42 9.53 1.32
C VAL A 207 -14.03 8.90 2.65
N GLY A 208 -13.18 9.58 3.42
CA GLY A 208 -12.63 9.07 4.66
C GLY A 208 -11.46 8.09 4.44
N PRO A 209 -11.02 7.42 5.53
CA PRO A 209 -9.87 6.51 5.51
C PRO A 209 -10.13 5.23 4.73
N MET A 210 -9.06 4.45 4.51
CA MET A 210 -9.16 3.09 3.99
C MET A 210 -9.92 2.19 4.96
N ARG A 211 -10.60 1.16 4.44
CA ARG A 211 -11.26 0.16 5.27
C ARG A 211 -10.25 -0.82 5.86
N GLU A 212 -10.23 -0.92 7.18
CA GLU A 212 -9.28 -1.76 7.92
C GLU A 212 -9.70 -3.24 8.01
N ASP A 213 -10.94 -3.58 7.61
CA ASP A 213 -11.44 -4.95 7.66
C ASP A 213 -10.84 -5.86 6.58
N TYR A 214 -10.15 -5.29 5.59
CA TYR A 214 -9.36 -6.07 4.63
C TYR A 214 -8.08 -6.64 5.26
N PHE A 215 -7.44 -5.97 6.16
CA PHE A 215 -6.12 -6.20 6.72
C PHE A 215 -5.00 -6.13 5.67
N LEU A 216 -5.09 -6.92 4.60
CA LEU A 216 -4.18 -6.92 3.44
C LEU A 216 -4.93 -7.20 2.14
N TYR A 217 -4.58 -6.49 1.08
CA TYR A 217 -5.10 -6.57 -0.29
C TYR A 217 -6.55 -6.09 -0.44
N TYR A 218 -6.85 -5.46 -1.55
CA TYR A 218 -8.14 -4.86 -1.96
C TYR A 218 -8.53 -3.58 -1.22
N GLU A 219 -7.84 -3.17 -0.16
CA GLU A 219 -8.10 -1.90 0.52
C GLU A 219 -7.93 -0.70 -0.41
N GLU A 220 -6.91 -0.72 -1.27
CA GLU A 220 -6.66 0.31 -2.28
C GLU A 220 -7.72 0.30 -3.39
N ALA A 221 -8.17 -0.87 -3.83
CA ALA A 221 -9.24 -1.01 -4.81
C ALA A 221 -10.59 -0.55 -4.24
N ASP A 222 -10.91 -0.94 -3.00
CA ASP A 222 -12.11 -0.45 -2.28
C ASP A 222 -12.07 1.08 -2.16
N TRP A 223 -10.94 1.63 -1.76
CA TRP A 223 -10.79 3.07 -1.59
C TRP A 223 -10.98 3.81 -2.91
N ALA A 224 -10.37 3.33 -3.98
CA ALA A 224 -10.52 3.88 -5.32
C ALA A 224 -11.97 3.83 -5.82
N LEU A 225 -12.70 2.73 -5.61
CA LEU A 225 -14.09 2.60 -6.05
C LEU A 225 -15.07 3.49 -5.27
N ARG A 226 -14.69 3.94 -4.06
CA ARG A 226 -15.50 4.89 -3.28
C ARG A 226 -15.36 6.36 -3.72
N ARG A 227 -14.51 6.66 -4.73
CA ARG A 227 -14.19 8.02 -5.16
C ARG A 227 -15.37 8.83 -5.77
N GLY A 228 -16.49 8.17 -6.06
CA GLY A 228 -17.59 8.84 -6.78
C GLY A 228 -17.15 9.31 -8.17
N ALA A 229 -17.44 10.56 -8.49
CA ALA A 229 -17.10 11.18 -9.78
C ALA A 229 -15.67 11.75 -9.84
N MET A 230 -14.91 11.74 -8.75
CA MET A 230 -13.53 12.24 -8.74
C MET A 230 -12.62 11.36 -9.61
N PRO A 231 -11.79 11.92 -10.53
CA PRO A 231 -11.00 11.13 -11.45
C PRO A 231 -9.80 10.44 -10.77
N LEU A 232 -9.45 9.26 -11.28
CA LEU A 232 -8.09 8.72 -11.15
C LEU A 232 -7.20 9.41 -12.17
N VAL A 233 -5.92 9.62 -11.82
CA VAL A 233 -4.95 10.22 -12.72
C VAL A 233 -3.63 9.46 -12.69
N VAL A 234 -2.87 9.51 -13.78
CA VAL A 234 -1.53 8.96 -13.87
C VAL A 234 -0.55 10.10 -14.14
N ALA A 235 0.42 10.28 -13.26
CA ALA A 235 1.42 11.33 -13.37
C ALA A 235 2.63 10.83 -14.15
N GLU A 236 2.87 11.44 -15.31
CA GLU A 236 4.11 11.24 -16.05
C GLU A 236 5.31 11.78 -15.24
N GLY A 237 6.33 10.94 -15.07
CA GLY A 237 7.52 11.23 -14.27
C GLY A 237 7.38 10.89 -12.78
N LEU A 238 6.22 10.44 -12.31
CA LEU A 238 6.12 9.75 -11.03
C LEU A 238 6.56 8.30 -11.22
N VAL A 239 7.84 8.04 -10.97
CA VAL A 239 8.45 6.72 -11.11
C VAL A 239 8.91 6.22 -9.75
N VAL A 240 8.58 4.97 -9.43
CA VAL A 240 8.95 4.30 -8.19
C VAL A 240 9.51 2.92 -8.52
N TYR A 241 10.58 2.53 -7.85
CA TYR A 241 11.20 1.22 -7.95
C TYR A 241 10.89 0.43 -6.70
N HIS A 242 10.38 -0.80 -6.84
CA HIS A 242 9.81 -1.58 -5.75
C HIS A 242 10.37 -3.00 -5.76
N HIS A 243 10.93 -3.43 -4.63
CA HIS A 243 11.55 -4.77 -4.50
C HIS A 243 10.54 -5.92 -4.45
N ALA A 244 9.30 -5.67 -4.25
CA ALA A 244 8.18 -6.61 -4.22
C ALA A 244 8.38 -7.93 -3.44
N GLY A 245 7.49 -8.21 -2.50
CA GLY A 245 7.42 -9.50 -1.82
C GLY A 245 8.46 -9.75 -0.74
N THR A 246 9.11 -8.71 -0.23
CA THR A 246 10.12 -8.82 0.82
C THR A 246 9.52 -9.23 2.16
N SER A 247 8.47 -8.54 2.64
CA SER A 247 7.93 -8.75 3.99
C SER A 247 6.82 -9.81 4.07
N ILE A 248 5.86 -9.81 3.12
CA ILE A 248 4.65 -10.65 3.19
C ILE A 248 4.67 -11.85 2.23
N GLY A 249 5.68 -11.94 1.37
CA GLY A 249 5.81 -13.00 0.37
C GLY A 249 4.81 -12.86 -0.77
N SER A 250 4.61 -11.62 -1.27
CA SER A 250 3.84 -11.34 -2.49
C SER A 250 4.48 -12.03 -3.71
N PRO A 251 3.72 -12.33 -4.77
CA PRO A 251 4.26 -12.97 -5.95
C PRO A 251 5.22 -12.02 -6.69
N THR A 252 6.21 -12.62 -7.34
CA THR A 252 7.03 -11.95 -8.37
C THR A 252 6.73 -12.61 -9.73
N LEU A 253 7.42 -12.17 -10.80
CA LEU A 253 7.28 -12.81 -12.10
C LEU A 253 7.66 -14.29 -12.09
N GLU A 254 8.59 -14.69 -11.20
CA GLU A 254 9.17 -16.04 -11.13
C GLU A 254 8.71 -16.84 -9.90
N ARG A 255 8.20 -16.17 -8.86
CA ARG A 255 7.87 -16.80 -7.59
C ARG A 255 6.39 -16.75 -7.28
N LEU A 256 5.83 -17.93 -6.95
CA LEU A 256 4.47 -18.05 -6.44
C LEU A 256 4.37 -17.39 -5.05
N ALA A 257 3.22 -16.73 -4.79
CA ALA A 257 2.94 -16.14 -3.49
C ALA A 257 2.96 -17.16 -2.34
N SER A 258 3.25 -16.69 -1.14
CA SER A 258 3.19 -17.51 0.07
C SER A 258 1.74 -17.94 0.42
N PRO A 259 1.53 -19.02 1.19
CA PRO A 259 0.19 -19.37 1.70
C PRO A 259 -0.47 -18.24 2.50
N PHE A 260 0.32 -17.42 3.20
CA PHE A 260 -0.13 -16.22 3.91
C PHE A 260 -0.75 -15.20 2.93
N SER A 261 -0.01 -14.87 1.88
CA SER A 261 -0.48 -13.98 0.81
C SER A 261 -1.73 -14.52 0.11
N PHE A 262 -1.77 -15.83 -0.18
CA PHE A 262 -2.95 -16.46 -0.80
C PHE A 262 -4.18 -16.34 0.10
N TRP A 263 -4.05 -16.62 1.40
CA TRP A 263 -5.20 -16.55 2.30
C TRP A 263 -5.78 -15.15 2.35
N PHE A 264 -4.96 -14.13 2.64
CA PHE A 264 -5.44 -12.75 2.71
C PHE A 264 -5.98 -12.25 1.38
N LYS A 265 -5.28 -12.52 0.27
CA LYS A 265 -5.73 -12.09 -1.05
C LYS A 265 -7.11 -12.65 -1.41
N TYR A 266 -7.37 -13.92 -1.14
CA TYR A 266 -8.66 -14.52 -1.47
C TYR A 266 -9.75 -14.21 -0.44
N HIS A 267 -9.43 -14.08 0.82
CA HIS A 267 -10.35 -13.57 1.84
C HIS A 267 -10.84 -12.15 1.49
N SER A 268 -9.92 -11.25 1.25
CA SER A 268 -10.20 -9.85 0.89
C SER A 268 -10.93 -9.75 -0.45
N ARG A 269 -10.59 -10.60 -1.44
CA ARG A 269 -11.32 -10.70 -2.70
C ARG A 269 -12.80 -11.03 -2.48
N MET A 270 -13.11 -12.03 -1.66
CA MET A 270 -14.50 -12.40 -1.39
C MET A 270 -15.25 -11.30 -0.65
N LEU A 271 -14.58 -10.61 0.28
CA LEU A 271 -15.12 -9.44 0.97
C LEU A 271 -15.40 -8.29 -0.02
N PHE A 272 -14.47 -8.02 -0.93
CA PHE A 272 -14.61 -7.01 -1.99
C PHE A 272 -15.79 -7.31 -2.92
N VAL A 273 -15.89 -8.54 -3.45
CA VAL A 273 -17.01 -8.93 -4.32
C VAL A 273 -18.33 -8.86 -3.56
N ARG A 274 -18.39 -9.32 -2.31
CA ARG A 274 -19.59 -9.18 -1.46
C ARG A 274 -20.05 -7.74 -1.32
N ARG A 275 -19.12 -6.80 -1.25
CA ARG A 275 -19.39 -5.37 -1.02
C ARG A 275 -19.86 -4.66 -2.27
N PHE A 276 -19.19 -4.89 -3.39
CA PHE A 276 -19.43 -4.14 -4.63
C PHE A 276 -20.36 -4.86 -5.62
N ASN A 277 -20.42 -6.19 -5.60
CA ASN A 277 -21.30 -6.98 -6.44
C ASN A 277 -21.66 -8.33 -5.78
N PRO A 278 -22.54 -8.37 -4.78
CA PRO A 278 -22.87 -9.60 -4.05
C PRO A 278 -23.42 -10.72 -4.96
N ILE A 279 -24.07 -10.37 -6.08
CA ILE A 279 -24.58 -11.34 -7.07
C ILE A 279 -23.40 -12.08 -7.76
N GLY A 280 -22.22 -11.46 -7.81
CA GLY A 280 -21.02 -12.07 -8.37
C GLY A 280 -20.36 -13.14 -7.48
N LEU A 281 -20.77 -13.29 -6.21
CA LEU A 281 -20.14 -14.24 -5.27
C LEU A 281 -20.08 -15.69 -5.79
N PRO A 282 -21.12 -16.27 -6.39
CA PRO A 282 -21.04 -17.62 -6.96
C PRO A 282 -19.98 -17.74 -8.06
N VAL A 283 -19.87 -16.71 -8.92
CA VAL A 283 -18.87 -16.67 -10.01
C VAL A 283 -17.45 -16.54 -9.44
N ALA A 284 -17.25 -15.66 -8.46
CA ALA A 284 -15.98 -15.49 -7.77
C ALA A 284 -15.54 -16.78 -7.05
N THR A 285 -16.48 -17.47 -6.40
CA THR A 285 -16.24 -18.76 -5.73
C THR A 285 -15.86 -19.85 -6.73
N ALA A 286 -16.58 -19.98 -7.84
CA ALA A 286 -16.27 -20.95 -8.90
C ALA A 286 -14.89 -20.69 -9.49
N TYR A 287 -14.56 -19.42 -9.83
CA TYR A 287 -13.23 -19.04 -10.30
C TYR A 287 -12.12 -19.42 -9.30
N ALA A 288 -12.32 -19.09 -8.04
CA ALA A 288 -11.34 -19.38 -6.99
C ALA A 288 -11.16 -20.90 -6.78
N THR A 289 -12.23 -21.69 -6.89
CA THR A 289 -12.18 -23.15 -6.80
C THR A 289 -11.36 -23.73 -7.94
N VAL A 290 -11.59 -23.29 -9.19
CA VAL A 290 -10.78 -23.71 -10.35
C VAL A 290 -9.31 -23.35 -10.12
N LYS A 291 -9.04 -22.15 -9.57
CA LYS A 291 -7.65 -21.74 -9.25
C LYS A 291 -7.01 -22.63 -8.18
N ALA A 292 -7.76 -23.06 -7.17
CA ALA A 292 -7.28 -24.01 -6.16
C ALA A 292 -6.92 -25.37 -6.79
N LEU A 293 -7.76 -25.89 -7.69
CA LEU A 293 -7.46 -27.13 -8.43
C LEU A 293 -6.18 -26.99 -9.27
N GLN A 294 -6.01 -25.87 -9.97
CA GLN A 294 -4.76 -25.61 -10.72
C GLN A 294 -3.52 -25.58 -9.81
N LEU A 295 -3.63 -25.04 -8.59
CA LEU A 295 -2.54 -25.06 -7.62
C LEU A 295 -2.24 -26.47 -7.13
N LEU A 296 -3.24 -27.29 -6.87
CA LEU A 296 -3.09 -28.70 -6.49
C LEU A 296 -2.38 -29.50 -7.61
N LEU A 297 -2.77 -29.33 -8.85
CA LEU A 297 -2.12 -29.97 -10.01
C LEU A 297 -0.65 -29.55 -10.18
N LYS A 298 -0.27 -28.36 -9.71
CA LYS A 298 1.11 -27.88 -9.68
C LYS A 298 1.87 -28.26 -8.40
N GLY A 299 1.31 -29.07 -7.51
CA GLY A 299 1.91 -29.46 -6.24
C GLY A 299 1.93 -28.34 -5.18
N ALA A 300 1.27 -27.20 -5.41
CA ALA A 300 1.22 -26.07 -4.47
C ALA A 300 0.09 -26.27 -3.42
N VAL A 301 0.13 -27.40 -2.71
CA VAL A 301 -0.90 -27.82 -1.74
C VAL A 301 -1.14 -26.82 -0.61
N PRO A 302 -0.11 -26.22 0.03
CA PRO A 302 -0.32 -25.23 1.10
C PRO A 302 -1.05 -23.97 0.60
N GLN A 303 -0.74 -23.50 -0.61
CA GLN A 303 -1.38 -22.34 -1.24
C GLN A 303 -2.85 -22.64 -1.60
N ALA A 304 -3.10 -23.82 -2.18
CA ALA A 304 -4.46 -24.26 -2.50
C ALA A 304 -5.32 -24.38 -1.23
N GLY A 305 -4.79 -24.98 -0.17
CA GLY A 305 -5.45 -25.10 1.12
C GLY A 305 -5.78 -23.75 1.76
N ALA A 306 -4.84 -22.80 1.71
CA ALA A 306 -5.05 -21.44 2.19
C ALA A 306 -6.14 -20.72 1.40
N LEU A 307 -6.13 -20.84 0.06
CA LEU A 307 -7.14 -20.28 -0.83
C LEU A 307 -8.53 -20.83 -0.56
N ILE A 308 -8.68 -22.16 -0.51
CA ILE A 308 -9.99 -22.82 -0.27
C ILE A 308 -10.56 -22.34 1.07
N ARG A 309 -9.76 -22.36 2.14
CA ARG A 309 -10.21 -21.92 3.47
C ARG A 309 -10.66 -20.47 3.47
N ALA A 310 -9.94 -19.58 2.76
CA ALA A 310 -10.30 -18.17 2.64
C ALA A 310 -11.65 -17.97 1.93
N VAL A 311 -11.87 -18.65 0.81
CA VAL A 311 -13.08 -18.52 -0.01
C VAL A 311 -14.33 -19.07 0.70
N TRP A 312 -14.17 -20.18 1.43
CA TRP A 312 -15.29 -20.83 2.13
C TRP A 312 -15.46 -20.36 3.58
N GLY A 313 -14.72 -19.32 4.01
CA GLY A 313 -14.85 -18.77 5.36
C GLY A 313 -14.39 -19.72 6.48
N LEU A 314 -13.52 -20.68 6.17
CA LEU A 314 -13.07 -21.71 7.13
C LEU A 314 -11.95 -21.22 8.08
N GLY A 315 -11.68 -19.95 8.14
CA GLY A 315 -10.60 -19.38 8.95
C GLY A 315 -9.20 -19.75 8.43
N PRO A 316 -8.15 -19.00 8.86
CA PRO A 316 -6.80 -19.19 8.35
C PRO A 316 -6.17 -20.51 8.78
N PRO A 317 -5.32 -21.13 7.93
CA PRO A 317 -4.48 -22.24 8.33
C PRO A 317 -3.55 -21.85 9.50
N LYS A 318 -3.07 -22.85 10.27
CA LYS A 318 -2.13 -22.64 11.37
C LYS A 318 -0.88 -21.85 10.92
N SER A 319 -0.29 -22.21 9.78
CA SER A 319 0.87 -21.55 9.17
C SER A 319 0.66 -20.07 8.80
N VAL A 320 -0.58 -19.66 8.55
CA VAL A 320 -0.95 -18.24 8.32
C VAL A 320 -1.12 -17.52 9.65
N ARG A 321 -1.78 -18.16 10.60
CA ARG A 321 -2.07 -17.58 11.91
C ARG A 321 -0.79 -17.32 12.72
N GLU A 322 0.15 -18.26 12.74
CA GLU A 322 1.40 -18.18 13.50
C GLU A 322 2.36 -17.08 13.02
N ARG A 323 2.14 -16.52 11.82
CA ARG A 323 2.91 -15.37 11.34
C ARG A 323 2.47 -14.03 11.94
N LEU A 324 1.38 -14.01 12.70
CA LEU A 324 0.84 -12.82 13.32
C LEU A 324 0.88 -12.97 14.84
N SER A 325 1.22 -11.90 15.55
CA SER A 325 1.11 -11.83 17.00
C SER A 325 -0.35 -12.06 17.46
N PRO A 326 -0.59 -12.47 18.71
CA PRO A 326 -1.97 -12.66 19.21
C PRO A 326 -2.87 -11.44 19.03
N GLU A 327 -2.31 -10.25 19.14
CA GLU A 327 -3.03 -9.01 18.93
C GLU A 327 -3.36 -8.76 17.45
N ALA A 328 -2.38 -8.92 16.57
CA ALA A 328 -2.60 -8.84 15.13
C ALA A 328 -3.61 -9.89 14.64
N GLN A 329 -3.65 -11.10 15.24
CA GLN A 329 -4.67 -12.09 14.96
C GLN A 329 -6.07 -11.61 15.35
N ARG A 330 -6.24 -10.94 16.49
CA ARG A 330 -7.52 -10.34 16.89
C ARG A 330 -7.98 -9.28 15.89
N ILE A 331 -7.06 -8.46 15.40
CA ILE A 331 -7.35 -7.42 14.40
C ILE A 331 -7.70 -8.07 13.05
N ALA A 332 -6.87 -8.99 12.57
CA ALA A 332 -7.00 -9.59 11.24
C ALA A 332 -8.21 -10.54 11.11
N PHE A 333 -8.55 -11.27 12.18
CA PHE A 333 -9.55 -12.34 12.14
C PHE A 333 -10.78 -12.08 13.02
N GLY A 334 -10.68 -11.17 14.01
CA GLY A 334 -11.75 -10.91 14.97
C GLY A 334 -12.97 -10.18 14.39
N ARG A 335 -12.81 -9.49 13.27
CA ARG A 335 -13.90 -8.74 12.58
C ARG A 335 -14.70 -9.61 11.59
N ALA A 336 -14.24 -10.81 11.29
CA ALA A 336 -14.86 -11.68 10.28
C ALA A 336 -16.11 -12.44 10.78
N HIS A 337 -16.48 -12.31 12.07
CA HIS A 337 -17.60 -13.03 12.68
C HIS A 337 -18.71 -12.11 13.27
N ARG A 338 -18.77 -10.85 12.81
CA ARG A 338 -19.91 -9.98 13.15
C ARG A 338 -20.67 -9.50 11.92
#